data_47368b566fd9d73cb821303f641c8ecc
#
_entry.id   47368b566fd9d73cb821303f641c8ecc
#
_cell.length_a   1.000
_cell.length_b   1.000
_cell.length_c   1.000
_cell.angle_alpha   90.00
_cell.angle_beta   90.00
_cell.angle_gamma   90.00
#
_symmetry.space_group_name_H-M   'P 1'
#
loop_
_entity.id
_entity.type
_entity.pdbx_description
1 polymer ?
#
loop_
_entity_poly.entity_id
_entity_poly.type
_entity_poly.pdbx_seq_one_letter_code
_entity_poly.pdbx_strand_id
1 'polypeptide(L)'
;MSVQGPFKVACAELFPHGVGIVGAVAPMADFDASTKENRVQARDKESGLPVWVVDVMDFDPDARERTLRVKVAAAVQPVPPEAIPGAPVRPVLLEGLMVTPYIKEGPRPKIAYSLRATGLAAPRRGVVDAGKAA
;
A
#
# COMPACT_ATOMS: atom_id res chain seq x y z
N MET A 1 -8.70 2.76 27.18
CA MET A 1 -8.64 2.85 25.73
C MET A 1 -7.23 2.58 25.26
N SER A 2 -7.07 1.72 24.29
CA SER A 2 -5.72 1.42 23.79
C SER A 2 -5.49 2.07 22.44
N VAL A 3 -4.24 2.41 22.18
CA VAL A 3 -3.86 3.04 20.92
C VAL A 3 -3.42 1.94 19.98
N GLN A 4 -4.31 1.50 19.14
CA GLN A 4 -4.07 0.35 18.26
C GLN A 4 -4.07 0.70 16.77
N GLY A 5 -4.52 1.88 16.41
CA GLY A 5 -4.68 2.24 15.02
C GLY A 5 -5.97 1.70 14.43
N PRO A 6 -6.18 1.89 13.12
CA PRO A 6 -5.19 2.43 12.19
C PRO A 6 -4.92 3.92 12.40
N PHE A 7 -3.73 4.31 12.00
CA PHE A 7 -3.30 5.71 12.10
C PHE A 7 -3.21 6.31 10.70
N LYS A 8 -3.79 7.48 10.54
CA LYS A 8 -3.72 8.18 9.26
C LYS A 8 -2.35 8.83 9.12
N VAL A 9 -1.67 8.58 8.02
CA VAL A 9 -0.32 9.09 7.78
C VAL A 9 -0.25 9.62 6.36
N ALA A 10 0.38 10.76 6.16
CA ALA A 10 0.60 11.26 4.81
C ALA A 10 1.65 10.40 4.11
N CYS A 11 1.46 10.16 2.82
CA CYS A 11 2.40 9.35 2.05
C CYS A 11 3.83 9.92 2.13
N ALA A 12 3.97 11.24 2.06
CA ALA A 12 5.28 11.88 2.15
C ALA A 12 5.93 11.74 3.52
N GLU A 13 5.14 11.55 4.55
CA GLU A 13 5.68 11.34 5.90
C GLU A 13 6.21 9.93 6.08
N LEU A 14 5.52 8.96 5.53
CA LEU A 14 5.95 7.57 5.63
C LEU A 14 7.06 7.25 4.63
N PHE A 15 7.01 7.85 3.46
CA PHE A 15 7.98 7.62 2.39
C PHE A 15 8.61 8.96 1.95
N PRO A 16 9.48 9.54 2.79
CA PRO A 16 10.06 10.85 2.47
C PRO A 16 10.92 10.86 1.20
N HIS A 17 11.43 9.71 0.80
CA HIS A 17 12.19 9.58 -0.45
C HIS A 17 11.31 9.19 -1.64
N GLY A 18 10.02 8.99 -1.40
CA GLY A 18 9.10 8.55 -2.43
C GLY A 18 8.88 7.04 -2.42
N VAL A 19 7.90 6.61 -3.16
CA VAL A 19 7.51 5.21 -3.24
C VAL A 19 7.01 4.93 -4.65
N GLY A 20 7.19 3.72 -5.14
CA GLY A 20 6.74 3.34 -6.47
C GLY A 20 6.13 1.96 -6.50
N ILE A 21 5.28 1.71 -7.49
CA ILE A 21 4.62 0.44 -7.68
C ILE A 21 5.55 -0.52 -8.40
N VAL A 22 5.64 -1.74 -7.88
CA VAL A 22 6.38 -2.84 -8.49
C VAL A 22 5.35 -3.87 -8.90
N GLY A 23 5.24 -4.16 -10.17
CA GLY A 23 4.28 -5.14 -10.67
C GLY A 23 2.89 -4.57 -10.90
N ALA A 24 1.88 -5.39 -10.75
CA ALA A 24 0.51 -5.02 -11.07
C ALA A 24 -0.39 -5.05 -9.84
N VAL A 25 -1.48 -4.30 -9.90
CA VAL A 25 -2.55 -4.36 -8.89
C VAL A 25 -3.31 -5.66 -9.09
N ALA A 26 -3.58 -6.37 -8.01
CA ALA A 26 -4.30 -7.64 -8.07
C ALA A 26 -5.39 -7.67 -7.00
N PRO A 27 -6.47 -8.45 -7.22
CA PRO A 27 -7.46 -8.63 -6.16
C PRO A 27 -6.87 -9.43 -5.01
N MET A 28 -7.23 -9.04 -3.79
CA MET A 28 -6.83 -9.79 -2.61
C MET A 28 -7.81 -10.94 -2.39
N ALA A 29 -7.31 -12.16 -2.23
CA ALA A 29 -8.17 -13.31 -2.01
C ALA A 29 -8.66 -13.37 -0.56
N ASP A 30 -9.93 -13.75 -0.39
CA ASP A 30 -10.49 -14.09 0.90
C ASP A 30 -10.26 -15.58 1.10
N PHE A 31 -9.30 -15.95 1.91
CA PHE A 31 -8.93 -17.35 2.09
C PHE A 31 -10.03 -18.18 2.72
N ASP A 32 -10.85 -17.58 3.58
CA ASP A 32 -11.93 -18.30 4.25
C ASP A 32 -13.07 -18.62 3.29
N ALA A 33 -13.36 -17.73 2.35
CA ALA A 33 -14.45 -17.91 1.40
C ALA A 33 -14.01 -18.54 0.07
N SER A 34 -12.72 -18.53 -0.21
CA SER A 34 -12.21 -19.03 -1.49
C SER A 34 -12.00 -20.54 -1.47
N THR A 35 -12.27 -21.17 -2.62
CA THR A 35 -11.98 -22.57 -2.84
C THR A 35 -11.01 -22.68 -4.02
N LYS A 36 -10.53 -23.89 -4.30
CA LYS A 36 -9.65 -24.10 -5.45
C LYS A 36 -10.32 -23.70 -6.76
N GLU A 37 -11.62 -23.91 -6.85
CA GLU A 37 -12.38 -23.65 -8.07
C GLU A 37 -12.98 -22.27 -8.11
N ASN A 38 -13.21 -21.65 -6.96
CA ASN A 38 -13.85 -20.36 -6.89
C ASN A 38 -13.09 -19.46 -5.93
N ARG A 39 -12.39 -18.49 -6.47
CA ARG A 39 -11.68 -17.52 -5.65
C ARG A 39 -12.56 -16.32 -5.38
N VAL A 40 -12.74 -16.01 -4.12
CA VAL A 40 -13.55 -14.89 -3.67
C VAL A 40 -12.63 -13.77 -3.25
N GLN A 41 -12.90 -12.57 -3.75
CA GLN A 41 -12.12 -11.40 -3.39
C GLN A 41 -12.50 -10.92 -2.00
N ALA A 42 -11.49 -10.58 -1.20
CA ALA A 42 -11.72 -10.05 0.14
C ALA A 42 -12.42 -8.69 0.07
N ARG A 43 -13.20 -8.38 1.08
CA ARG A 43 -13.89 -7.10 1.19
C ARG A 43 -13.50 -6.42 2.48
N ASP A 44 -13.42 -5.09 2.43
CA ASP A 44 -13.15 -4.29 3.60
C ASP A 44 -14.35 -4.34 4.55
N LYS A 45 -14.09 -4.63 5.81
CA LYS A 45 -15.16 -4.78 6.81
C LYS A 45 -15.91 -3.49 7.07
N GLU A 46 -15.24 -2.36 6.96
CA GLU A 46 -15.88 -1.08 7.24
C GLU A 46 -16.68 -0.54 6.06
N SER A 47 -16.12 -0.58 4.87
CA SER A 47 -16.75 0.00 3.70
C SER A 47 -17.52 -1.01 2.85
N GLY A 48 -17.23 -2.29 2.99
CA GLY A 48 -17.80 -3.33 2.14
C GLY A 48 -17.19 -3.37 0.75
N LEU A 49 -16.21 -2.53 0.45
CA LEU A 49 -15.61 -2.46 -0.86
C LEU A 49 -14.63 -3.61 -1.08
N PRO A 50 -14.47 -4.06 -2.32
CA PRO A 50 -13.45 -5.06 -2.63
C PRO A 50 -12.05 -4.55 -2.28
N VAL A 51 -11.19 -5.46 -1.83
CA VAL A 51 -9.81 -5.11 -1.46
C VAL A 51 -8.87 -5.57 -2.57
N TRP A 52 -7.99 -4.69 -2.96
CA TRP A 52 -6.94 -4.95 -3.94
C TRP A 52 -5.59 -4.84 -3.25
N VAL A 53 -4.58 -5.48 -3.80
CA VAL A 53 -3.22 -5.41 -3.26
C VAL A 53 -2.27 -4.97 -4.35
N VAL A 54 -1.26 -4.22 -3.95
CA VAL A 54 -0.19 -3.79 -4.83
C VAL A 54 1.10 -3.77 -4.04
N ASP A 55 2.17 -4.23 -4.66
CA ASP A 55 3.48 -4.16 -4.02
C ASP A 55 4.14 -2.84 -4.40
N VAL A 56 4.73 -2.20 -3.42
CA VAL A 56 5.42 -0.93 -3.62
C VAL A 56 6.84 -1.01 -3.11
N MET A 57 7.71 -0.20 -3.67
CA MET A 57 9.10 -0.11 -3.26
C MET A 57 9.34 1.26 -2.63
N ASP A 58 9.92 1.25 -1.44
CA ASP A 58 10.36 2.47 -0.77
C ASP A 58 11.68 2.92 -1.42
N PHE A 59 11.73 4.16 -1.85
CA PHE A 59 12.93 4.69 -2.52
C PHE A 59 14.03 5.07 -1.54
N ASP A 60 13.81 4.94 -0.24
CA ASP A 60 14.85 5.19 0.75
C ASP A 60 15.93 4.11 0.64
N PRO A 61 17.18 4.47 0.33
CA PRO A 61 18.25 3.47 0.21
C PRO A 61 18.55 2.76 1.53
N ASP A 62 18.18 3.35 2.66
CA ASP A 62 18.42 2.77 3.98
C ASP A 62 17.22 2.04 4.54
N ALA A 63 16.14 1.88 3.77
CA ALA A 63 14.97 1.18 4.24
C ALA A 63 15.28 -0.29 4.52
N ARG A 64 14.81 -0.79 5.66
CA ARG A 64 14.99 -2.20 6.01
C ARG A 64 14.19 -3.09 5.10
N GLU A 65 12.93 -2.73 4.88
CA GLU A 65 12.07 -3.44 3.96
C GLU A 65 11.80 -2.51 2.80
N ARG A 66 12.39 -2.80 1.66
CA ARG A 66 12.20 -1.97 0.48
C ARG A 66 10.89 -2.25 -0.23
N THR A 67 10.42 -3.48 -0.19
CA THR A 67 9.18 -3.87 -0.84
C THR A 67 8.12 -4.12 0.22
N LEU A 68 6.99 -3.44 0.07
CA LEU A 68 5.89 -3.50 1.01
C LEU A 68 4.60 -3.76 0.25
N ARG A 69 3.65 -4.42 0.89
CA ARG A 69 2.35 -4.66 0.30
C ARG A 69 1.34 -3.66 0.84
N VAL A 70 0.61 -3.02 -0.06
CA VAL A 70 -0.43 -2.05 0.31
C VAL A 70 -1.78 -2.60 -0.11
N LYS A 71 -2.75 -2.54 0.80
CA LYS A 71 -4.13 -2.91 0.50
C LYS A 71 -4.91 -1.67 0.12
N VAL A 72 -5.72 -1.78 -0.94
CA VAL A 72 -6.55 -0.67 -1.40
C VAL A 72 -7.99 -1.15 -1.45
N ALA A 73 -8.88 -0.48 -0.73
CA ALA A 73 -10.30 -0.77 -0.78
C ALA A 73 -10.94 0.14 -1.82
N ALA A 74 -11.46 -0.44 -2.89
CA ALA A 74 -12.05 0.32 -3.99
C ALA A 74 -13.08 -0.51 -4.72
N ALA A 75 -14.13 0.15 -5.21
CA ALA A 75 -15.21 -0.53 -5.92
C ALA A 75 -14.74 -1.15 -7.24
N VAL A 76 -13.77 -0.51 -7.90
CA VAL A 76 -13.18 -1.02 -9.13
C VAL A 76 -11.68 -1.11 -8.95
N GLN A 77 -11.04 -1.90 -9.81
CA GLN A 77 -9.59 -2.07 -9.72
C GLN A 77 -8.88 -0.73 -9.86
N PRO A 78 -8.04 -0.37 -8.87
CA PRO A 78 -7.28 0.88 -8.96
C PRO A 78 -6.37 0.88 -10.19
N VAL A 79 -6.28 2.04 -10.85
CA VAL A 79 -5.44 2.20 -12.02
C VAL A 79 -4.13 2.86 -11.58
N PRO A 80 -2.99 2.19 -11.74
CA PRO A 80 -1.72 2.79 -11.38
C PRO A 80 -1.36 3.91 -12.34
N PRO A 81 -0.48 4.84 -11.90
CA PRO A 81 0.03 5.87 -12.82
C PRO A 81 0.72 5.26 -14.03
N GLU A 82 0.83 6.03 -15.09
CA GLU A 82 1.51 5.57 -16.29
C GLU A 82 2.96 5.19 -16.01
N ALA A 83 3.42 4.15 -16.69
CA ALA A 83 4.80 3.73 -16.58
C ALA A 83 5.71 4.77 -17.25
N ILE A 84 6.83 5.06 -16.59
CA ILE A 84 7.85 5.93 -17.17
C ILE A 84 8.75 5.05 -18.03
N PRO A 85 8.95 5.40 -19.31
CA PRO A 85 9.81 4.58 -20.17
C PRO A 85 11.20 4.40 -19.57
N GLY A 86 11.67 3.16 -19.54
CA GLY A 86 12.98 2.85 -18.98
C GLY A 86 13.00 2.71 -17.47
N ALA A 87 11.91 3.01 -16.77
CA ALA A 87 11.86 2.86 -15.32
C ALA A 87 11.16 1.55 -14.95
N PRO A 88 11.77 0.70 -14.12
CA PRO A 88 11.15 -0.55 -13.72
C PRO A 88 10.08 -0.37 -12.64
N VAL A 89 10.02 0.79 -12.02
CA VAL A 89 9.09 1.09 -10.95
C VAL A 89 8.31 2.34 -11.30
N ARG A 90 7.00 2.33 -11.03
CA ARG A 90 6.14 3.48 -11.30
C ARG A 90 5.97 4.32 -10.04
N PRO A 91 6.52 5.54 -9.98
CA PRO A 91 6.30 6.41 -8.83
C PRO A 91 4.81 6.60 -8.57
N VAL A 92 4.41 6.58 -7.31
CA VAL A 92 3.00 6.64 -6.93
C VAL A 92 2.82 7.47 -5.67
N LEU A 93 1.65 8.11 -5.57
CA LEU A 93 1.19 8.74 -4.35
C LEU A 93 0.08 7.85 -3.79
N LEU A 94 0.26 7.38 -2.57
CA LEU A 94 -0.76 6.55 -1.90
C LEU A 94 -1.74 7.49 -1.20
N GLU A 95 -2.99 7.48 -1.66
CA GLU A 95 -4.02 8.36 -1.13
C GLU A 95 -4.69 7.74 0.08
N GLY A 96 -4.99 8.55 1.08
CA GLY A 96 -5.67 8.08 2.27
C GLY A 96 -4.92 7.00 3.02
N LEU A 97 -3.59 7.11 3.05
CA LEU A 97 -2.75 6.07 3.65
C LEU A 97 -3.00 5.93 5.14
N MET A 98 -3.19 4.70 5.57
CA MET A 98 -3.33 4.36 6.98
C MET A 98 -2.40 3.22 7.34
N VAL A 99 -1.87 3.27 8.56
CA VAL A 99 -0.90 2.30 9.07
C VAL A 99 -1.47 1.66 10.32
N THR A 100 -1.45 0.35 10.38
CA THR A 100 -1.86 -0.40 11.56
C THR A 100 -0.71 -1.27 12.02
N PRO A 101 -0.16 -1.05 13.21
CA PRO A 101 0.88 -1.93 13.74
C PRO A 101 0.28 -3.24 14.20
N TYR A 102 1.01 -4.32 14.04
CA TYR A 102 0.61 -5.62 14.52
C TYR A 102 1.85 -6.43 14.86
N ILE A 103 1.65 -7.52 15.60
CA ILE A 103 2.76 -8.40 15.95
C ILE A 103 2.81 -9.54 14.94
N LYS A 104 3.92 -9.63 14.25
CA LYS A 104 4.15 -10.73 13.32
C LYS A 104 4.69 -11.91 14.12
N GLU A 105 3.89 -12.96 14.21
CA GLU A 105 4.25 -14.13 14.97
C GLU A 105 5.30 -14.96 14.23
N GLY A 106 6.07 -15.71 15.00
CA GLY A 106 7.13 -16.55 14.46
C GLY A 106 8.12 -16.89 15.58
N PRO A 107 9.24 -17.52 15.24
CA PRO A 107 10.28 -17.81 16.24
C PRO A 107 10.77 -16.58 16.97
N ARG A 108 10.73 -15.44 16.30
CA ARG A 108 11.09 -14.14 16.90
C ARG A 108 9.99 -13.15 16.58
N PRO A 109 8.99 -13.02 17.44
CA PRO A 109 7.92 -12.04 17.19
C PRO A 109 8.48 -10.64 17.07
N LYS A 110 7.93 -9.88 16.12
CA LYS A 110 8.35 -8.49 15.91
C LYS A 110 7.18 -7.65 15.48
N ILE A 111 7.30 -6.35 15.65
CA ILE A 111 6.27 -5.42 15.23
C ILE A 111 6.35 -5.28 13.71
N ALA A 112 5.21 -5.43 13.06
CA ALA A 112 5.07 -5.19 11.63
C ALA A 112 3.97 -4.17 11.42
N TYR A 113 3.85 -3.66 10.19
CA TYR A 113 2.89 -2.62 9.88
C TYR A 113 2.07 -3.02 8.67
N SER A 114 0.75 -2.91 8.80
CA SER A 114 -0.17 -3.12 7.69
C SER A 114 -0.45 -1.78 7.05
N LEU A 115 -0.24 -1.66 5.76
CA LEU A 115 -0.47 -0.43 5.01
C LEU A 115 -1.74 -0.54 4.21
N ARG A 116 -2.53 0.52 4.24
CA ARG A 116 -3.80 0.57 3.56
C ARG A 116 -3.99 1.95 2.96
N ALA A 117 -4.49 2.01 1.74
CA ALA A 117 -4.76 3.26 1.04
C ALA A 117 -6.16 3.24 0.45
N THR A 118 -6.69 4.40 0.12
CA THR A 118 -7.99 4.51 -0.54
C THR A 118 -7.85 4.65 -2.05
N GLY A 119 -6.67 4.96 -2.54
CA GLY A 119 -6.45 5.09 -3.97
C GLY A 119 -4.98 5.26 -4.32
N LEU A 120 -4.72 5.23 -5.62
CA LEU A 120 -3.38 5.41 -6.18
C LEU A 120 -3.45 6.59 -7.13
N ALA A 121 -2.46 7.47 -7.05
CA ALA A 121 -2.41 8.64 -7.91
C ALA A 121 -0.99 8.87 -8.40
N ALA A 122 -0.85 9.65 -9.46
CA ALA A 122 0.47 10.07 -9.91
C ALA A 122 1.02 11.09 -8.91
N PRO A 123 2.32 11.03 -8.58
CA PRO A 123 2.93 12.02 -7.71
C PRO A 123 2.81 13.41 -8.34
N ARG A 124 2.46 14.39 -7.52
CA ARG A 124 2.45 15.77 -7.98
C ARG A 124 3.87 16.26 -8.04
N ARG A 125 4.18 17.07 -9.05
CA ARG A 125 5.49 17.66 -9.10
C ARG A 125 5.87 18.35 -7.82
N GLY A 126 5.05 19.18 -7.32
CA GLY A 126 5.34 19.88 -6.10
C GLY A 126 5.52 18.97 -4.90
N VAL A 127 4.81 17.87 -4.86
CA VAL A 127 4.92 16.93 -3.76
C VAL A 127 6.22 16.16 -3.85
N VAL A 128 6.59 15.75 -5.05
CA VAL A 128 7.87 15.09 -5.25
C VAL A 128 8.98 16.03 -4.91
N ASP A 129 8.84 17.26 -5.36
CA ASP A 129 9.83 18.26 -5.10
C ASP A 129 9.84 18.62 -3.64
N ALA A 130 8.73 18.47 -3.03
CA ALA A 130 8.70 18.79 -1.66
C ALA A 130 9.17 17.63 -0.89
N GLY A 131 9.02 16.46 -1.39
CA GLY A 131 9.77 15.37 -0.88
C GLY A 131 11.14 15.83 -0.88
N LYS A 132 11.29 16.76 -1.64
CA LYS A 132 12.44 17.41 -1.62
C LYS A 132 12.08 18.73 -1.21
N ALA A 133 11.18 19.12 -1.12
CA ALA A 133 11.02 20.33 -0.82
C ALA A 133 9.67 20.70 -0.71
N ALA A 134 9.13 20.43 -0.65
CA ALA A 134 7.93 20.95 -0.52
C ALA A 134 7.39 20.88 -0.78
#